data_c1e71c5570c39ce1ab91a92403a44c13
#
_entry.id   c1e71c5570c39ce1ab91a92403a44c13
#
_cell.length_a   1.000
_cell.length_b   1.000
_cell.length_c   1.000
_cell.angle_alpha   90.00
_cell.angle_beta   90.00
_cell.angle_gamma   90.00
#
_symmetry.space_group_name_H-M   'P 1'
#
loop_
_entity.id
_entity.type
_entity.pdbx_description
1 polymer ?
#
loop_
_entity_poly.entity_id
_entity_poly.type
_entity_poly.pdbx_seq_one_letter_code
_entity_poly.pdbx_strand_id
1 'polypeptide(L)'
;MSIVSDLSRWLAGGPVAFAERRVRCASPSGLHRVAYTEWGEPENPNVLVCVHGLTRNGRDFDELARTLAADYRVICPDVVGRGRSDWLRDPSGYTFPQYASDMMVLLARLNVASVHWLGTSMGGLIGMWIASQEDSPITRLVLNDVGPLISVASLLRIGEYVGQAPKFDTYEDAEKYVRLVSQPFGPLSDAQWRHLTEFSLQRLPDGRLAMR
;
A
#
# COMPACT_ATOMS: atom_id res chain seq x y z
N MET A 1 31.46 11.72 -2.50
CA MET A 1 30.41 11.85 -3.53
C MET A 1 29.71 13.18 -3.30
N SER A 2 29.62 14.03 -4.32
CA SER A 2 29.21 15.45 -4.19
C SER A 2 27.70 15.56 -4.24
N ILE A 3 27.12 16.32 -3.31
CA ILE A 3 25.67 16.69 -3.26
C ILE A 3 25.17 17.29 -4.61
N VAL A 4 26.07 17.87 -5.43
CA VAL A 4 25.73 18.45 -6.74
C VAL A 4 25.44 17.39 -7.80
N SER A 5 26.01 16.19 -7.71
CA SER A 5 25.73 15.08 -8.64
C SER A 5 24.34 14.47 -8.40
N ASP A 6 23.82 14.57 -7.18
CA ASP A 6 22.51 14.03 -6.82
C ASP A 6 21.37 14.97 -7.25
N LEU A 7 21.59 16.28 -7.18
CA LEU A 7 20.64 17.29 -7.67
C LEU A 7 20.46 17.26 -9.20
N SER A 8 21.50 16.97 -9.96
CA SER A 8 21.40 16.87 -11.42
C SER A 8 20.67 15.62 -11.89
N ARG A 9 20.78 14.50 -11.15
CA ARG A 9 19.96 13.30 -11.35
C ARG A 9 18.48 13.55 -11.06
N TRP A 10 18.19 14.35 -10.03
CA TRP A 10 16.83 14.72 -9.65
C TRP A 10 16.14 15.60 -10.70
N LEU A 11 16.90 16.50 -11.35
CA LEU A 11 16.41 17.41 -12.39
C LEU A 11 16.32 16.75 -13.79
N ALA A 12 17.00 15.62 -14.02
CA ALA A 12 16.98 14.88 -15.28
C ALA A 12 15.86 13.81 -15.35
N GLY A 13 14.92 13.81 -14.39
CA GLY A 13 13.91 12.77 -14.20
C GLY A 13 12.95 12.58 -15.36
N GLY A 14 13.35 11.68 -16.26
CA GLY A 14 12.38 10.94 -17.05
C GLY A 14 11.46 10.12 -16.13
N PRO A 15 10.30 9.64 -16.61
CA PRO A 15 9.40 8.85 -15.80
C PRO A 15 10.14 7.64 -15.24
N VAL A 16 10.31 7.57 -13.91
CA VAL A 16 10.83 6.37 -13.25
C VAL A 16 9.85 5.25 -13.56
N ALA A 17 10.29 4.30 -14.36
CA ALA A 17 9.46 3.17 -14.74
C ALA A 17 9.16 2.30 -13.51
N PHE A 18 7.94 1.83 -13.38
CA PHE A 18 7.58 0.81 -12.42
C PHE A 18 6.95 -0.38 -13.14
N ALA A 19 7.04 -1.55 -12.54
CA ALA A 19 6.41 -2.76 -13.03
C ALA A 19 5.22 -3.13 -12.15
N GLU A 20 4.10 -3.49 -12.76
CA GLU A 20 2.97 -4.11 -12.07
C GLU A 20 3.15 -5.62 -12.07
N ARG A 21 3.09 -6.22 -10.89
CA ARG A 21 3.32 -7.65 -10.71
C ARG A 21 2.26 -8.27 -9.83
N ARG A 22 2.25 -9.60 -9.80
CA ARG A 22 1.36 -10.38 -8.93
C ARG A 22 2.10 -11.60 -8.39
N VAL A 23 1.77 -11.95 -7.15
CA VAL A 23 2.20 -13.21 -6.52
C VAL A 23 0.97 -14.02 -6.15
N ARG A 24 1.07 -15.34 -6.26
CA ARG A 24 -0.01 -16.25 -5.89
C ARG A 24 0.17 -16.68 -4.45
N CYS A 25 -0.86 -16.45 -3.64
CA CYS A 25 -0.95 -16.77 -2.24
C CYS A 25 -2.06 -17.81 -2.00
N ALA A 26 -2.10 -18.36 -0.81
CA ALA A 26 -3.10 -19.33 -0.38
C ALA A 26 -3.86 -18.86 0.85
N SER A 27 -5.12 -19.21 0.93
CA SER A 27 -5.96 -19.08 2.11
C SER A 27 -6.72 -20.38 2.34
N PRO A 28 -7.36 -20.59 3.49
CA PRO A 28 -8.23 -21.76 3.70
C PRO A 28 -9.36 -21.89 2.66
N SER A 29 -9.79 -20.77 2.07
CA SER A 29 -10.83 -20.73 1.02
C SER A 29 -10.30 -20.89 -0.40
N GLY A 30 -8.99 -21.07 -0.59
CA GLY A 30 -8.35 -21.33 -1.90
C GLY A 30 -7.25 -20.35 -2.27
N LEU A 31 -6.84 -20.40 -3.54
CA LEU A 31 -5.76 -19.55 -4.05
C LEU A 31 -6.30 -18.14 -4.41
N HIS A 32 -5.47 -17.14 -4.17
CA HIS A 32 -5.72 -15.75 -4.55
C HIS A 32 -4.39 -15.08 -4.99
N ARG A 33 -4.49 -13.91 -5.60
CA ARG A 33 -3.32 -13.15 -6.08
C ARG A 33 -3.23 -11.84 -5.31
N VAL A 34 -2.03 -11.56 -4.85
CA VAL A 34 -1.64 -10.25 -4.32
C VAL A 34 -0.93 -9.48 -5.43
N ALA A 35 -1.46 -8.32 -5.78
CA ALA A 35 -0.85 -7.39 -6.73
C ALA A 35 0.14 -6.48 -6.00
N TYR A 36 1.19 -6.04 -6.70
CA TYR A 36 2.12 -5.05 -6.19
C TYR A 36 2.75 -4.25 -7.33
N THR A 37 3.19 -3.05 -7.02
CA THR A 37 4.07 -2.27 -7.88
C THR A 37 5.50 -2.41 -7.40
N GLU A 38 6.44 -2.47 -8.35
CA GLU A 38 7.87 -2.58 -8.13
C GLU A 38 8.56 -1.43 -8.84
N TRP A 39 9.30 -0.62 -8.10
CA TRP A 39 9.99 0.58 -8.55
C TRP A 39 11.48 0.44 -8.34
N GLY A 40 12.27 1.07 -9.21
CA GLY A 40 13.73 1.00 -9.15
C GLY A 40 14.29 -0.25 -9.82
N GLU A 41 15.58 -0.48 -9.63
CA GLU A 41 16.29 -1.60 -10.26
C GLU A 41 15.89 -2.93 -9.60
N PRO A 42 15.43 -3.94 -10.36
CA PRO A 42 14.96 -5.22 -9.82
C PRO A 42 16.03 -5.99 -9.03
N GLU A 43 17.29 -5.78 -9.35
CA GLU A 43 18.42 -6.46 -8.70
C GLU A 43 19.03 -5.65 -7.53
N ASN A 44 18.44 -4.50 -7.19
CA ASN A 44 18.91 -3.71 -6.05
C ASN A 44 18.66 -4.49 -4.75
N PRO A 45 19.72 -4.80 -3.97
CA PRO A 45 19.59 -5.56 -2.72
C PRO A 45 18.91 -4.76 -1.60
N ASN A 46 18.87 -3.43 -1.71
CA ASN A 46 18.19 -2.57 -0.74
C ASN A 46 16.71 -2.55 -1.04
N VAL A 47 15.94 -3.44 -0.45
CA VAL A 47 14.49 -3.53 -0.67
C VAL A 47 13.72 -2.79 0.41
N LEU A 48 12.81 -1.91 -0.01
CA LEU A 48 11.83 -1.23 0.84
C LEU A 48 10.43 -1.72 0.49
N VAL A 49 9.74 -2.29 1.46
CA VAL A 49 8.33 -2.70 1.31
C VAL A 49 7.44 -1.64 1.96
N CYS A 50 6.52 -1.05 1.18
CA CYS A 50 5.59 -0.01 1.64
C CYS A 50 4.17 -0.57 1.68
N VAL A 51 3.60 -0.73 2.88
CA VAL A 51 2.29 -1.37 3.07
C VAL A 51 1.26 -0.38 3.61
N HIS A 52 0.15 -0.30 2.90
CA HIS A 52 -0.92 0.69 3.09
C HIS A 52 -1.86 0.41 4.27
N GLY A 53 -2.68 1.40 4.61
CA GLY A 53 -3.74 1.32 5.62
C GLY A 53 -4.96 0.51 5.18
N LEU A 54 -5.90 0.28 6.10
CA LEU A 54 -7.04 -0.63 5.97
C LEU A 54 -7.88 -0.43 4.70
N THR A 55 -8.21 0.83 4.36
CA THR A 55 -9.08 1.21 3.24
C THR A 55 -8.33 1.77 2.04
N ARG A 56 -7.00 1.57 2.01
CA ARG A 56 -6.12 2.14 1.00
C ARG A 56 -5.50 1.04 0.12
N ASN A 57 -4.57 1.42 -0.73
CA ASN A 57 -3.85 0.52 -1.62
C ASN A 57 -2.40 0.99 -1.84
N GLY A 58 -1.59 0.18 -2.49
CA GLY A 58 -0.16 0.41 -2.68
C GLY A 58 0.17 1.68 -3.48
N ARG A 59 -0.80 2.22 -4.25
CA ARG A 59 -0.57 3.42 -5.07
C ARG A 59 -0.48 4.72 -4.24
N ASP A 60 -0.80 4.66 -2.95
CA ASP A 60 -0.57 5.77 -2.00
C ASP A 60 0.92 6.11 -1.87
N PHE A 61 1.79 5.15 -2.18
CA PHE A 61 3.24 5.30 -2.08
C PHE A 61 3.94 5.69 -3.39
N ASP A 62 3.21 5.95 -4.47
CA ASP A 62 3.81 6.19 -5.80
C ASP A 62 4.83 7.34 -5.80
N GLU A 63 4.52 8.44 -5.13
CA GLU A 63 5.43 9.60 -5.06
C GLU A 63 6.68 9.29 -4.24
N LEU A 64 6.50 8.64 -3.08
CA LEU A 64 7.59 8.17 -2.24
C LEU A 64 8.46 7.14 -2.99
N ALA A 65 7.83 6.15 -3.62
CA ALA A 65 8.50 5.10 -4.35
C ALA A 65 9.32 5.67 -5.52
N ARG A 66 8.76 6.62 -6.27
CA ARG A 66 9.48 7.32 -7.34
C ARG A 66 10.72 8.05 -6.82
N THR A 67 10.60 8.72 -5.67
CA THR A 67 11.71 9.45 -5.05
C THR A 67 12.82 8.52 -4.58
N LEU A 68 12.46 7.36 -4.03
CA LEU A 68 13.43 6.42 -3.44
C LEU A 68 13.94 5.38 -4.45
N ALA A 69 13.41 5.31 -5.65
CA ALA A 69 13.74 4.28 -6.65
C ALA A 69 15.20 4.31 -7.14
N ALA A 70 15.92 5.42 -6.92
CA ALA A 70 17.34 5.51 -7.23
C ALA A 70 18.21 4.71 -6.24
N ASP A 71 17.78 4.60 -4.98
CA ASP A 71 18.55 4.00 -3.89
C ASP A 71 17.97 2.66 -3.45
N TYR A 72 16.69 2.41 -3.71
CA TYR A 72 15.93 1.24 -3.28
C TYR A 72 15.19 0.57 -4.43
N ARG A 73 15.01 -0.72 -4.31
CA ARG A 73 13.95 -1.47 -4.96
C ARG A 73 12.70 -1.35 -4.08
N VAL A 74 11.73 -0.51 -4.48
CA VAL A 74 10.56 -0.22 -3.65
C VAL A 74 9.39 -1.09 -4.10
N ILE A 75 8.79 -1.80 -3.15
CA ILE A 75 7.69 -2.75 -3.36
C ILE A 75 6.45 -2.23 -2.63
N CYS A 76 5.39 -1.95 -3.38
CA CYS A 76 4.14 -1.44 -2.81
C CYS A 76 3.01 -2.45 -3.11
N PRO A 77 2.74 -3.41 -2.21
CA PRO A 77 1.65 -4.36 -2.38
C PRO A 77 0.29 -3.73 -2.12
N ASP A 78 -0.71 -4.26 -2.83
CA ASP A 78 -2.11 -4.15 -2.45
C ASP A 78 -2.44 -5.35 -1.53
N VAL A 79 -2.72 -5.13 -0.26
CA VAL A 79 -3.13 -6.19 0.66
C VAL A 79 -4.41 -6.86 0.13
N VAL A 80 -4.52 -8.18 0.28
CA VAL A 80 -5.66 -8.96 -0.24
C VAL A 80 -7.01 -8.30 0.08
N GLY A 81 -7.88 -8.22 -0.91
CA GLY A 81 -9.18 -7.52 -0.85
C GLY A 81 -9.10 -6.01 -1.06
N ARG A 82 -7.95 -5.46 -1.45
CA ARG A 82 -7.75 -4.02 -1.74
C ARG A 82 -7.05 -3.84 -3.08
N GLY A 83 -7.20 -2.66 -3.64
CA GLY A 83 -6.54 -2.28 -4.88
C GLY A 83 -6.79 -3.28 -6.00
N ARG A 84 -5.73 -3.84 -6.59
CA ARG A 84 -5.77 -4.82 -7.68
C ARG A 84 -5.54 -6.26 -7.24
N SER A 85 -5.46 -6.49 -5.93
CA SER A 85 -5.42 -7.83 -5.36
C SER A 85 -6.78 -8.52 -5.44
N ASP A 86 -6.77 -9.83 -5.47
CA ASP A 86 -8.01 -10.61 -5.49
C ASP A 86 -8.74 -10.47 -4.14
N TRP A 87 -10.05 -10.72 -4.15
CA TRP A 87 -10.86 -10.85 -2.96
C TRP A 87 -10.85 -12.31 -2.49
N LEU A 88 -10.87 -12.50 -1.17
CA LEU A 88 -11.07 -13.84 -0.59
C LEU A 88 -12.51 -14.28 -0.80
N ARG A 89 -12.68 -15.58 -1.05
CA ARG A 89 -14.02 -16.19 -1.19
C ARG A 89 -14.79 -16.20 0.11
N ASP A 90 -14.06 -16.36 1.23
CA ASP A 90 -14.61 -16.32 2.57
C ASP A 90 -14.17 -15.02 3.27
N PRO A 91 -15.12 -14.12 3.59
CA PRO A 91 -14.82 -12.87 4.29
C PRO A 91 -14.16 -13.05 5.67
N SER A 92 -14.37 -14.19 6.34
CA SER A 92 -13.71 -14.49 7.61
C SER A 92 -12.19 -14.65 7.51
N GLY A 93 -11.69 -14.82 6.28
CA GLY A 93 -10.26 -14.90 5.97
C GLY A 93 -9.51 -13.57 6.05
N TYR A 94 -10.19 -12.42 6.14
CA TYR A 94 -9.53 -11.11 6.29
C TYR A 94 -8.99 -10.91 7.71
N THR A 95 -7.88 -11.56 8.00
CA THR A 95 -7.25 -11.60 9.33
C THR A 95 -5.78 -11.22 9.26
N PHE A 96 -5.20 -10.74 10.38
CA PHE A 96 -3.77 -10.43 10.44
C PHE A 96 -2.87 -11.61 10.08
N PRO A 97 -3.11 -12.86 10.54
CA PRO A 97 -2.33 -14.02 10.11
C PRO A 97 -2.35 -14.22 8.59
N GLN A 98 -3.50 -14.02 7.93
CA GLN A 98 -3.57 -14.12 6.47
C GLN A 98 -2.77 -13.02 5.79
N TYR A 99 -2.91 -11.78 6.24
CA TYR A 99 -2.13 -10.67 5.67
C TYR A 99 -0.63 -10.88 5.80
N ALA A 100 -0.19 -11.32 6.98
CA ALA A 100 1.22 -11.61 7.21
C ALA A 100 1.72 -12.79 6.37
N SER A 101 0.92 -13.87 6.23
CA SER A 101 1.23 -15.00 5.35
C SER A 101 1.41 -14.55 3.90
N ASP A 102 0.50 -13.71 3.38
CA ASP A 102 0.59 -13.18 2.03
C ASP A 102 1.85 -12.34 1.83
N MET A 103 2.20 -11.51 2.82
CA MET A 103 3.43 -10.72 2.76
C MET A 103 4.68 -11.61 2.81
N MET A 104 4.71 -12.66 3.62
CA MET A 104 5.83 -13.61 3.62
C MET A 104 6.00 -14.33 2.28
N VAL A 105 4.90 -14.68 1.61
CA VAL A 105 4.94 -15.23 0.23
C VAL A 105 5.49 -14.20 -0.75
N LEU A 106 5.09 -12.93 -0.62
CA LEU A 106 5.65 -11.84 -1.43
C LEU A 106 7.15 -11.70 -1.18
N LEU A 107 7.61 -11.66 0.07
CA LEU A 107 9.04 -11.54 0.40
C LEU A 107 9.85 -12.72 -0.17
N ALA A 108 9.34 -13.93 -0.06
CA ALA A 108 9.97 -15.10 -0.68
C ALA A 108 10.05 -14.97 -2.21
N ARG A 109 9.03 -14.40 -2.86
CA ARG A 109 9.02 -14.14 -4.31
C ARG A 109 10.05 -13.11 -4.73
N LEU A 110 10.36 -12.13 -3.86
CA LEU A 110 11.38 -11.11 -4.13
C LEU A 110 12.81 -11.66 -4.07
N ASN A 111 12.98 -12.84 -3.47
CA ASN A 111 14.27 -13.53 -3.31
C ASN A 111 15.32 -12.65 -2.59
N VAL A 112 14.94 -12.05 -1.46
CA VAL A 112 15.81 -11.20 -0.66
C VAL A 112 15.90 -11.71 0.76
N ALA A 113 17.09 -11.59 1.37
CA ALA A 113 17.34 -12.06 2.74
C ALA A 113 16.72 -11.12 3.79
N SER A 114 16.69 -9.83 3.50
CA SER A 114 16.18 -8.83 4.43
C SER A 114 15.57 -7.64 3.69
N VAL A 115 14.66 -6.93 4.38
CA VAL A 115 13.96 -5.77 3.86
C VAL A 115 13.89 -4.65 4.90
N HIS A 116 13.76 -3.42 4.41
CA HIS A 116 13.20 -2.33 5.18
C HIS A 116 11.68 -2.32 4.97
N TRP A 117 10.94 -1.94 6.00
CA TRP A 117 9.47 -1.91 5.95
C TRP A 117 8.96 -0.55 6.36
N LEU A 118 8.05 0.01 5.57
CA LEU A 118 7.26 1.18 5.91
C LEU A 118 5.80 0.77 5.91
N GLY A 119 5.15 0.86 7.06
CA GLY A 119 3.74 0.49 7.20
C GLY A 119 2.90 1.64 7.69
N THR A 120 1.83 1.95 6.96
CA THR A 120 0.81 2.91 7.39
C THR A 120 -0.33 2.19 8.07
N SER A 121 -0.68 2.58 9.31
CA SER A 121 -1.82 2.03 10.04
C SER A 121 -1.81 0.49 10.03
N MET A 122 -2.78 -0.19 9.39
CA MET A 122 -2.82 -1.65 9.24
C MET A 122 -1.49 -2.22 8.70
N GLY A 123 -0.86 -1.57 7.72
CA GLY A 123 0.43 -1.98 7.17
C GLY A 123 1.56 -1.95 8.20
N GLY A 124 1.49 -1.01 9.15
CA GLY A 124 2.40 -0.95 10.30
C GLY A 124 2.15 -2.08 11.30
N LEU A 125 0.88 -2.43 11.56
CA LEU A 125 0.53 -3.58 12.41
C LEU A 125 1.04 -4.91 11.83
N ILE A 126 0.88 -5.09 10.51
CA ILE A 126 1.42 -6.26 9.80
C ILE A 126 2.95 -6.30 9.95
N GLY A 127 3.62 -5.16 9.74
CA GLY A 127 5.07 -5.03 9.89
C GLY A 127 5.55 -5.33 11.31
N MET A 128 4.88 -4.81 12.33
CA MET A 128 5.19 -5.12 13.75
C MET A 128 5.04 -6.61 14.05
N TRP A 129 3.97 -7.24 13.55
CA TRP A 129 3.76 -8.67 13.76
C TRP A 129 4.86 -9.50 13.10
N ILE A 130 5.25 -9.20 11.84
CA ILE A 130 6.35 -9.90 11.16
C ILE A 130 7.68 -9.64 11.88
N ALA A 131 7.95 -8.38 12.27
CA ALA A 131 9.20 -8.01 12.95
C ALA A 131 9.35 -8.64 14.34
N SER A 132 8.26 -9.05 14.97
CA SER A 132 8.29 -9.74 16.28
C SER A 132 8.60 -11.24 16.19
N GLN A 133 8.64 -11.81 14.99
CA GLN A 133 8.96 -13.22 14.80
C GLN A 133 10.47 -13.46 14.88
N GLU A 134 10.86 -14.62 15.40
CA GLU A 134 12.24 -15.09 15.33
C GLU A 134 12.66 -15.18 13.85
N ASP A 135 13.90 -14.79 13.55
CA ASP A 135 14.47 -14.74 12.20
C ASP A 135 13.69 -13.83 11.22
N SER A 136 13.06 -12.77 11.73
CA SER A 136 12.34 -11.81 10.90
C SER A 136 13.22 -11.21 9.81
N PRO A 137 12.75 -11.14 8.56
CA PRO A 137 13.48 -10.48 7.48
C PRO A 137 13.46 -8.94 7.58
N ILE A 138 12.69 -8.34 8.50
CA ILE A 138 12.58 -6.89 8.65
C ILE A 138 13.73 -6.38 9.49
N THR A 139 14.65 -5.63 8.88
CA THR A 139 15.82 -5.04 9.58
C THR A 139 15.59 -3.59 10.00
N ARG A 140 14.66 -2.89 9.36
CA ARG A 140 14.22 -1.53 9.72
C ARG A 140 12.73 -1.42 9.55
N LEU A 141 12.05 -0.86 10.55
CA LEU A 141 10.60 -0.70 10.56
C LEU A 141 10.25 0.78 10.78
N VAL A 142 9.57 1.38 9.80
CA VAL A 142 8.98 2.71 9.91
C VAL A 142 7.47 2.55 10.08
N LEU A 143 6.96 3.11 11.17
CA LEU A 143 5.53 3.12 11.49
C LEU A 143 4.97 4.51 11.19
N ASN A 144 3.99 4.57 10.31
CA ASN A 144 3.27 5.78 9.96
C ASN A 144 1.82 5.67 10.47
N ASP A 145 1.39 6.65 11.27
CA ASP A 145 0.03 6.75 11.81
C ASP A 145 -0.44 5.50 12.59
N VAL A 146 0.48 4.86 13.29
CA VAL A 146 0.19 3.72 14.18
C VAL A 146 1.30 3.52 15.21
N GLY A 147 0.94 3.02 16.38
CA GLY A 147 1.85 2.58 17.42
C GLY A 147 1.43 1.21 17.99
N PRO A 148 2.14 0.71 19.00
CA PRO A 148 1.83 -0.57 19.63
C PRO A 148 0.53 -0.53 20.45
N LEU A 149 -0.01 0.65 20.72
CA LEU A 149 -1.28 0.86 21.39
C LEU A 149 -2.23 1.61 20.46
N ILE A 150 -3.43 1.07 20.28
CA ILE A 150 -4.50 1.68 19.51
C ILE A 150 -5.64 2.01 20.46
N SER A 151 -6.07 3.27 20.50
CA SER A 151 -7.16 3.68 21.37
C SER A 151 -8.50 3.14 20.86
N VAL A 152 -9.39 2.79 21.77
CA VAL A 152 -10.76 2.37 21.44
C VAL A 152 -11.49 3.46 20.65
N ALA A 153 -11.28 4.73 21.01
CA ALA A 153 -11.87 5.86 20.29
C ALA A 153 -11.43 5.90 18.80
N SER A 154 -10.17 5.59 18.50
CA SER A 154 -9.69 5.48 17.12
C SER A 154 -10.36 4.34 16.37
N LEU A 155 -10.53 3.18 17.01
CA LEU A 155 -11.22 2.04 16.40
C LEU A 155 -12.70 2.32 16.13
N LEU A 156 -13.39 2.96 17.05
CA LEU A 156 -14.80 3.35 16.88
C LEU A 156 -14.94 4.32 15.70
N ARG A 157 -14.08 5.35 15.61
CA ARG A 157 -14.08 6.29 14.50
C ARG A 157 -13.82 5.60 13.15
N ILE A 158 -12.90 4.64 13.09
CA ILE A 158 -12.66 3.84 11.89
C ILE A 158 -13.93 3.05 11.51
N GLY A 159 -14.61 2.45 12.50
CA GLY A 159 -15.85 1.71 12.31
C GLY A 159 -17.00 2.52 11.71
N GLU A 160 -17.01 3.84 11.87
CA GLU A 160 -18.06 4.71 11.32
C GLU A 160 -18.05 4.76 9.78
N TYR A 161 -16.90 4.60 9.14
CA TYR A 161 -16.79 4.69 7.66
C TYR A 161 -16.34 3.39 6.99
N VAL A 162 -15.73 2.47 7.71
CA VAL A 162 -15.34 1.16 7.16
C VAL A 162 -16.59 0.34 6.84
N GLY A 163 -16.64 -0.22 5.63
CA GLY A 163 -17.78 -0.99 5.15
C GLY A 163 -18.87 -0.14 4.48
N GLN A 164 -18.79 1.17 4.54
CA GLN A 164 -19.57 2.03 3.67
C GLN A 164 -18.99 1.94 2.25
N ALA A 165 -19.85 1.63 1.28
CA ALA A 165 -19.48 1.54 -0.14
C ALA A 165 -20.26 2.60 -0.95
N PRO A 166 -19.96 3.90 -0.79
CA PRO A 166 -20.64 4.94 -1.53
C PRO A 166 -20.41 4.75 -3.02
N LYS A 167 -21.44 5.09 -3.81
CA LYS A 167 -21.39 5.08 -5.26
C LYS A 167 -21.55 6.51 -5.75
N PHE A 168 -20.88 6.83 -6.84
CA PHE A 168 -20.83 8.17 -7.39
C PHE A 168 -21.17 8.13 -8.87
N ASP A 169 -21.98 9.08 -9.31
CA ASP A 169 -22.31 9.23 -10.72
C ASP A 169 -21.21 9.99 -11.48
N THR A 170 -20.47 10.87 -10.78
CA THR A 170 -19.38 11.66 -11.36
C THR A 170 -18.07 11.46 -10.62
N TYR A 171 -16.96 11.75 -11.32
CA TYR A 171 -15.63 11.75 -10.71
C TYR A 171 -15.48 12.87 -9.68
N GLU A 172 -16.08 14.03 -9.96
CA GLU A 172 -16.05 15.20 -9.10
C GLU A 172 -16.68 14.94 -7.73
N ASP A 173 -17.77 14.20 -7.69
CA ASP A 173 -18.42 13.83 -6.42
C ASP A 173 -17.60 12.80 -5.64
N ALA A 174 -16.98 11.87 -6.36
CA ALA A 174 -16.05 10.93 -5.75
C ALA A 174 -14.82 11.66 -5.18
N GLU A 175 -14.24 12.62 -5.90
CA GLU A 175 -13.11 13.41 -5.42
C GLU A 175 -13.46 14.23 -4.18
N LYS A 176 -14.62 14.88 -4.15
CA LYS A 176 -15.12 15.60 -2.95
C LYS A 176 -15.20 14.68 -1.74
N TYR A 177 -15.74 13.47 -1.94
CA TYR A 177 -15.83 12.47 -0.88
C TYR A 177 -14.44 12.02 -0.40
N VAL A 178 -13.52 11.71 -1.32
CA VAL A 178 -12.15 11.31 -0.98
C VAL A 178 -11.45 12.42 -0.21
N ARG A 179 -11.56 13.69 -0.63
CA ARG A 179 -11.00 14.85 0.07
C ARG A 179 -11.57 14.97 1.49
N LEU A 180 -12.87 14.73 1.67
CA LEU A 180 -13.54 14.80 2.97
C LEU A 180 -13.02 13.73 3.93
N VAL A 181 -13.04 12.46 3.51
CA VAL A 181 -12.66 11.33 4.39
C VAL A 181 -11.16 11.23 4.60
N SER A 182 -10.35 11.80 3.72
CA SER A 182 -8.88 11.82 3.81
C SER A 182 -8.32 13.16 4.28
N GLN A 183 -9.17 14.09 4.75
CA GLN A 183 -8.72 15.39 5.29
C GLN A 183 -7.57 15.27 6.32
N PRO A 184 -7.55 14.27 7.21
CA PRO A 184 -6.45 14.11 8.17
C PRO A 184 -5.08 13.80 7.56
N PHE A 185 -4.99 13.52 6.26
CA PHE A 185 -3.70 13.28 5.59
C PHE A 185 -2.86 14.55 5.43
N GLY A 186 -3.44 15.71 5.75
CA GLY A 186 -2.77 16.99 5.68
C GLY A 186 -2.96 17.72 4.35
N PRO A 187 -2.22 18.80 4.12
CA PRO A 187 -2.34 19.59 2.90
C PRO A 187 -1.75 18.83 1.71
N LEU A 188 -2.61 18.47 0.75
CA LEU A 188 -2.22 17.86 -0.52
C LEU A 188 -2.49 18.84 -1.67
N SER A 189 -1.65 18.82 -2.70
CA SER A 189 -1.90 19.53 -3.94
C SER A 189 -3.08 18.90 -4.71
N ASP A 190 -3.67 19.64 -5.65
CA ASP A 190 -4.74 19.12 -6.49
C ASP A 190 -4.29 17.91 -7.34
N ALA A 191 -3.02 17.84 -7.72
CA ALA A 191 -2.47 16.69 -8.43
C ALA A 191 -2.43 15.45 -7.52
N GLN A 192 -2.04 15.61 -6.26
CA GLN A 192 -2.03 14.52 -5.27
C GLN A 192 -3.45 14.07 -4.92
N TRP A 193 -4.41 15.00 -4.78
CA TRP A 193 -5.82 14.67 -4.57
C TRP A 193 -6.40 13.88 -5.74
N ARG A 194 -6.12 14.28 -6.97
CA ARG A 194 -6.55 13.53 -8.18
C ARG A 194 -5.95 12.14 -8.21
N HIS A 195 -4.64 12.00 -7.95
CA HIS A 195 -3.98 10.70 -7.87
C HIS A 195 -4.64 9.80 -6.81
N LEU A 196 -4.82 10.33 -5.59
CA LEU A 196 -5.46 9.59 -4.50
C LEU A 196 -6.87 9.12 -4.88
N THR A 197 -7.65 9.99 -5.53
CA THR A 197 -9.01 9.68 -5.99
C THR A 197 -9.01 8.62 -7.07
N GLU A 198 -8.19 8.77 -8.10
CA GLU A 198 -8.12 7.85 -9.23
C GLU A 198 -7.87 6.41 -8.77
N PHE A 199 -6.90 6.22 -7.87
CA PHE A 199 -6.55 4.90 -7.38
C PHE A 199 -7.45 4.38 -6.26
N SER A 200 -8.32 5.21 -5.70
CA SER A 200 -9.34 4.80 -4.74
C SER A 200 -10.62 4.28 -5.39
N LEU A 201 -10.80 4.48 -6.70
CA LEU A 201 -12.05 4.21 -7.38
C LEU A 201 -11.98 2.98 -8.28
N GLN A 202 -13.12 2.34 -8.46
CA GLN A 202 -13.40 1.36 -9.49
C GLN A 202 -14.68 1.72 -10.23
N ARG A 203 -14.73 1.40 -11.52
CA ARG A 203 -15.98 1.52 -12.31
C ARG A 203 -16.81 0.27 -12.16
N LEU A 204 -18.06 0.46 -11.81
CA LEU A 204 -19.05 -0.60 -11.71
C LEU A 204 -19.63 -0.97 -13.10
N PRO A 205 -20.26 -2.15 -13.24
CA PRO A 205 -20.91 -2.54 -14.51
C PRO A 205 -22.01 -1.58 -14.98
N ASP A 206 -22.65 -0.88 -14.06
CA ASP A 206 -23.69 0.14 -14.34
C ASP A 206 -23.11 1.52 -14.74
N GLY A 207 -21.78 1.62 -14.83
CA GLY A 207 -21.05 2.83 -15.22
C GLY A 207 -20.71 3.76 -14.08
N ARG A 208 -21.30 3.59 -12.89
CA ARG A 208 -20.99 4.40 -11.70
C ARG A 208 -19.60 4.09 -11.15
N LEU A 209 -19.12 4.99 -10.33
CA LEU A 209 -17.87 4.83 -9.59
C LEU A 209 -18.18 4.37 -8.16
N ALA A 210 -17.30 3.55 -7.60
CA ALA A 210 -17.36 3.14 -6.19
C ALA A 210 -15.95 3.11 -5.60
N MET A 211 -15.86 3.19 -4.28
CA MET A 211 -14.59 2.95 -3.58
C MET A 211 -14.13 1.50 -3.83
N ARG A 212 -12.83 1.34 -3.91
CA ARG A 212 -12.18 0.08 -4.32
C ARG A 212 -11.62 -0.67 -3.11
#